data_ce24bb4e1b0a5d804beaf29b793fd3ca
#
_entry.id   ce24bb4e1b0a5d804beaf29b793fd3ca
#
_cell.length_a   1.000
_cell.length_b   1.000
_cell.length_c   1.000
_cell.angle_alpha   90.00
_cell.angle_beta   90.00
_cell.angle_gamma   90.00
#
_symmetry.space_group_name_H-M   'P 1'
#
loop_
_entity.id
_entity.type
_entity.pdbx_description
1 polymer ?
#
loop_
_entity_poly.entity_id
_entity_poly.type
_entity_poly.pdbx_seq_one_letter_code
_entity_poly.pdbx_strand_id
1 'polypeptide(L)'
;MRQILAMVIVFSLGGCGLQLKGGVTEQRNQIKMMETETLASLYAKNPAERKEIHKAAGYAVFDASGGKIMFGGLDHGNGVVFDNASGRRTYMKMFELQPGLGFGYTNFRMVFVFDTREVMNDFINSGWEFGTRAAAAAKSKTDGGSAEIGYSVAPGIHVFQMTEE
;
A
#
# COMPACT_ATOMS: atom_id res chain seq x y z
N MET A 1 -52.18 19.37 5.43
CA MET A 1 -51.21 18.58 4.59
C MET A 1 -49.85 19.26 4.69
N ARG A 2 -48.97 18.74 5.55
CA ARG A 2 -47.59 19.27 5.74
C ARG A 2 -46.63 18.35 4.99
N GLN A 3 -46.06 18.84 3.92
CA GLN A 3 -45.01 18.14 3.18
C GLN A 3 -43.71 18.22 4.01
N ILE A 4 -43.20 17.07 4.46
CA ILE A 4 -41.90 16.97 5.07
C ILE A 4 -40.89 16.76 3.93
N LEU A 5 -40.11 17.81 3.65
CA LEU A 5 -39.01 17.80 2.69
C LEU A 5 -37.85 17.09 3.34
N ALA A 6 -37.63 15.82 2.99
CA ALA A 6 -36.45 15.06 3.43
C ALA A 6 -35.22 15.54 2.68
N MET A 7 -34.39 16.32 3.35
CA MET A 7 -33.10 16.79 2.86
C MET A 7 -32.10 15.62 2.95
N VAL A 8 -31.86 14.96 1.84
CA VAL A 8 -30.78 13.95 1.73
C VAL A 8 -29.45 14.68 1.67
N ILE A 9 -28.73 14.72 2.80
CA ILE A 9 -27.35 15.20 2.84
C ILE A 9 -26.47 14.07 2.31
N VAL A 10 -26.03 14.20 1.06
CA VAL A 10 -24.98 13.35 0.49
C VAL A 10 -23.66 13.80 1.08
N PHE A 11 -23.20 13.10 2.12
CA PHE A 11 -21.84 13.23 2.62
C PHE A 11 -20.89 12.58 1.59
N SER A 12 -20.29 13.39 0.72
CA SER A 12 -19.15 12.96 -0.07
C SER A 12 -17.91 12.87 0.85
N LEU A 13 -17.69 11.70 1.44
CA LEU A 13 -16.43 11.37 2.10
C LEU A 13 -15.36 11.25 1.03
N GLY A 14 -14.69 12.36 0.72
CA GLY A 14 -13.52 12.39 -0.12
C GLY A 14 -12.33 11.79 0.63
N GLY A 15 -12.18 10.47 0.56
CA GLY A 15 -10.95 9.83 1.00
C GLY A 15 -9.80 10.17 0.07
N CYS A 16 -8.67 10.60 0.60
CA CYS A 16 -7.47 11.02 -0.14
C CYS A 16 -6.60 9.86 -0.68
N GLY A 17 -7.08 8.63 -0.75
CA GLY A 17 -6.39 7.54 -1.42
C GLY A 17 -6.41 7.68 -2.95
N LEU A 18 -5.48 7.04 -3.63
CA LEU A 18 -5.37 7.06 -5.09
C LEU A 18 -6.64 6.50 -5.75
N GLN A 19 -7.54 7.37 -6.16
CA GLN A 19 -8.72 7.00 -6.94
C GLN A 19 -8.37 7.03 -8.42
N LEU A 20 -8.17 5.85 -9.00
CA LEU A 20 -7.88 5.72 -10.42
C LEU A 20 -9.07 6.19 -11.27
N LYS A 21 -8.82 7.12 -12.18
CA LYS A 21 -9.82 7.69 -13.09
C LYS A 21 -9.40 7.47 -14.54
N GLY A 22 -10.38 7.46 -15.45
CA GLY A 22 -10.12 7.35 -16.87
C GLY A 22 -9.91 5.92 -17.36
N GLY A 23 -9.42 5.78 -18.58
CA GLY A 23 -9.13 4.49 -19.21
C GLY A 23 -7.87 3.82 -18.66
N VAL A 24 -7.61 2.59 -19.09
CA VAL A 24 -6.49 1.76 -18.61
C VAL A 24 -5.14 2.47 -18.71
N THR A 25 -4.89 3.19 -19.79
CA THR A 25 -3.62 3.93 -19.98
C THR A 25 -3.47 5.03 -18.94
N GLU A 26 -4.54 5.78 -18.68
CA GLU A 26 -4.54 6.86 -17.70
C GLU A 26 -4.33 6.32 -16.29
N GLN A 27 -5.02 5.24 -15.92
CA GLN A 27 -4.84 4.58 -14.64
C GLN A 27 -3.39 4.09 -14.43
N ARG A 28 -2.77 3.52 -15.47
CA ARG A 28 -1.36 3.12 -15.42
C ARG A 28 -0.41 4.30 -15.24
N ASN A 29 -0.70 5.44 -15.86
CA ASN A 29 0.08 6.66 -15.67
C ASN A 29 -0.03 7.19 -14.23
N GLN A 30 -1.24 7.18 -13.66
CA GLN A 30 -1.47 7.58 -12.27
C GLN A 30 -0.68 6.67 -11.30
N ILE A 31 -0.70 5.35 -11.51
CA ILE A 31 0.09 4.41 -10.69
C ILE A 31 1.61 4.66 -10.85
N LYS A 32 2.09 4.96 -12.06
CA LYS A 32 3.52 5.31 -12.25
C LYS A 32 3.93 6.61 -11.55
N MET A 33 3.06 7.60 -11.54
CA MET A 33 3.32 8.84 -10.79
C MET A 33 3.39 8.54 -9.30
N MET A 34 2.45 7.81 -8.76
CA MET A 34 2.43 7.35 -7.38
C MET A 34 3.69 6.55 -7.03
N GLU A 35 4.11 5.60 -7.88
CA GLU A 35 5.36 4.84 -7.75
C GLU A 35 6.56 5.78 -7.59
N THR A 36 6.68 6.76 -8.48
CA THR A 36 7.80 7.71 -8.50
C THR A 36 7.83 8.59 -7.24
N GLU A 37 6.70 9.13 -6.84
CA GLU A 37 6.55 9.97 -5.65
C GLU A 37 6.87 9.20 -4.37
N THR A 38 6.35 7.96 -4.27
CA THR A 38 6.58 7.10 -3.12
C THR A 38 8.06 6.76 -2.94
N LEU A 39 8.72 6.35 -4.02
CA LEU A 39 10.15 6.07 -3.98
C LEU A 39 10.98 7.33 -3.69
N ALA A 40 10.61 8.47 -4.23
CA ALA A 40 11.28 9.74 -3.93
C ALA A 40 11.16 10.10 -2.44
N SER A 41 9.99 9.93 -1.84
CA SER A 41 9.77 10.14 -0.41
C SER A 41 10.59 9.18 0.44
N LEU A 42 10.60 7.88 0.09
CA LEU A 42 11.42 6.88 0.78
C LEU A 42 12.91 7.23 0.72
N TYR A 43 13.42 7.60 -0.45
CA TYR A 43 14.84 7.93 -0.62
C TYR A 43 15.24 9.25 0.04
N ALA A 44 14.31 10.19 0.19
CA ALA A 44 14.57 11.42 0.95
C ALA A 44 14.76 11.15 2.44
N LYS A 45 13.98 10.19 2.98
CA LYS A 45 14.07 9.78 4.40
C LYS A 45 15.21 8.78 4.65
N ASN A 46 15.40 7.84 3.74
CA ASN A 46 16.41 6.77 3.79
C ASN A 46 17.21 6.68 2.48
N PRO A 47 18.23 7.52 2.28
CA PRO A 47 19.01 7.54 1.04
C PRO A 47 19.73 6.21 0.71
N ALA A 48 20.08 5.42 1.71
CA ALA A 48 20.73 4.12 1.54
C ALA A 48 19.84 3.12 0.78
N GLU A 49 18.52 3.20 0.97
CA GLU A 49 17.55 2.28 0.36
C GLU A 49 17.51 2.37 -1.17
N ARG A 50 17.87 3.50 -1.75
CA ARG A 50 17.99 3.61 -3.20
C ARG A 50 18.89 2.53 -3.79
N LYS A 51 20.05 2.32 -3.17
CA LYS A 51 21.03 1.33 -3.64
C LYS A 51 20.52 -0.10 -3.45
N GLU A 52 19.90 -0.35 -2.30
CA GLU A 52 19.41 -1.70 -1.98
C GLU A 52 18.22 -2.09 -2.86
N ILE A 53 17.27 -1.18 -3.08
CA ILE A 53 16.14 -1.41 -4.00
C ILE A 53 16.62 -1.64 -5.45
N HIS A 54 17.63 -0.93 -5.90
CA HIS A 54 18.20 -1.15 -7.24
C HIS A 54 18.94 -2.48 -7.39
N LYS A 55 19.51 -3.03 -6.32
CA LYS A 55 20.19 -4.34 -6.32
C LYS A 55 19.22 -5.52 -6.19
N ALA A 56 18.07 -5.30 -5.62
CA ALA A 56 17.05 -6.32 -5.41
C ALA A 56 16.54 -6.87 -6.75
N ALA A 57 15.89 -8.02 -6.74
CA ALA A 57 15.28 -8.60 -7.93
C ALA A 57 14.17 -7.68 -8.50
N GLY A 58 13.47 -6.98 -7.62
CA GLY A 58 12.47 -6.00 -7.94
C GLY A 58 11.83 -5.42 -6.70
N TYR A 59 10.87 -4.57 -6.91
CA TYR A 59 10.09 -3.95 -5.84
C TYR A 59 8.62 -3.81 -6.23
N ALA A 60 7.76 -3.62 -5.25
CA ALA A 60 6.37 -3.23 -5.49
C ALA A 60 6.04 -1.97 -4.69
N VAL A 61 5.18 -1.13 -5.27
CA VAL A 61 4.66 0.05 -4.59
C VAL A 61 3.15 0.01 -4.62
N PHE A 62 2.52 0.20 -3.48
CA PHE A 62 1.07 0.27 -3.33
C PHE A 62 0.69 1.56 -2.61
N ASP A 63 -0.38 2.17 -3.08
CA ASP A 63 -1.14 3.18 -2.37
C ASP A 63 -2.42 2.51 -1.87
N ALA A 64 -2.66 2.55 -0.59
CA ALA A 64 -3.81 1.92 0.04
C ALA A 64 -4.55 2.90 0.93
N SER A 65 -5.85 2.80 0.88
CA SER A 65 -6.75 3.59 1.70
C SER A 65 -7.92 2.73 2.17
N GLY A 66 -8.38 3.01 3.36
CA GLY A 66 -9.52 2.31 3.89
C GLY A 66 -10.06 2.85 5.18
N GLY A 67 -11.11 2.24 5.65
CA GLY A 67 -11.80 2.65 6.85
C GLY A 67 -12.17 1.49 7.73
N LYS A 68 -12.15 1.76 9.03
CA LYS A 68 -12.63 0.85 10.06
C LYS A 68 -13.89 1.41 10.69
N ILE A 69 -14.94 0.57 10.79
CA ILE A 69 -16.20 0.91 11.43
C ILE A 69 -16.55 -0.21 12.42
N MET A 70 -16.63 0.11 13.71
CA MET A 70 -16.99 -0.76 14.81
C MET A 70 -16.15 -2.05 14.90
N PHE A 71 -16.55 -3.12 14.22
CA PHE A 71 -15.96 -4.46 14.37
C PHE A 71 -15.03 -4.89 13.25
N GLY A 72 -14.82 -4.05 12.24
CA GLY A 72 -13.94 -4.36 11.12
C GLY A 72 -13.74 -3.22 10.15
N GLY A 73 -12.78 -3.38 9.28
CA GLY A 73 -12.46 -2.45 8.21
C GLY A 73 -12.04 -3.19 6.96
N LEU A 74 -12.02 -2.45 5.86
CA LEU A 74 -11.52 -2.90 4.59
C LEU A 74 -10.62 -1.80 4.02
N ASP A 75 -9.37 -2.15 3.78
CA ASP A 75 -8.45 -1.35 3.00
C ASP A 75 -8.39 -1.89 1.58
N HIS A 76 -8.29 -0.99 0.63
CA HIS A 76 -8.10 -1.32 -0.77
C HIS A 76 -7.01 -0.45 -1.35
N GLY A 77 -6.26 -0.99 -2.28
CA GLY A 77 -5.14 -0.29 -2.88
C GLY A 77 -4.89 -0.68 -4.31
N ASN A 78 -4.14 0.18 -4.98
CA ASN A 78 -3.63 -0.06 -6.32
C ASN A 78 -2.12 0.06 -6.28
N GLY A 79 -1.45 -0.77 -7.08
CA GLY A 79 -0.01 -0.77 -7.08
C GLY A 79 0.59 -1.39 -8.31
N VAL A 80 1.90 -1.45 -8.28
CA VAL A 80 2.71 -1.98 -9.36
C VAL A 80 3.91 -2.72 -8.80
N VAL A 81 4.21 -3.88 -9.37
CA VAL A 81 5.48 -4.58 -9.18
C VAL A 81 6.40 -4.24 -10.35
N PHE A 82 7.63 -3.84 -10.05
CA PHE A 82 8.68 -3.53 -11.01
C PHE A 82 9.79 -4.57 -10.94
N ASP A 83 10.07 -5.23 -12.04
CA ASP A 83 11.18 -6.17 -12.19
C ASP A 83 12.43 -5.39 -12.63
N ASN A 84 13.44 -5.32 -11.77
CA ASN A 84 14.65 -4.56 -12.02
C ASN A 84 15.47 -5.08 -13.21
N ALA A 85 15.41 -6.37 -13.48
CA ALA A 85 16.20 -6.97 -14.57
C ALA A 85 15.55 -6.77 -15.93
N SER A 86 14.21 -6.86 -16.03
CA SER A 86 13.50 -6.75 -17.30
C SER A 86 12.88 -5.37 -17.55
N GLY A 87 12.76 -4.53 -16.52
CA GLY A 87 12.05 -3.25 -16.59
C GLY A 87 10.54 -3.40 -16.71
N ARG A 88 10.00 -4.61 -16.54
CA ARG A 88 8.56 -4.89 -16.68
C ARG A 88 7.79 -4.42 -15.46
N ARG A 89 6.60 -3.86 -15.71
CA ARG A 89 5.63 -3.49 -14.68
C ARG A 89 4.42 -4.42 -14.71
N THR A 90 4.07 -4.98 -13.54
CA THR A 90 2.86 -5.75 -13.31
C THR A 90 1.95 -4.96 -12.38
N TYR A 91 0.79 -4.52 -12.88
CA TYR A 91 -0.18 -3.75 -12.10
C TYR A 91 -1.07 -4.69 -11.29
N MET A 92 -1.25 -4.37 -10.01
CA MET A 92 -1.97 -5.21 -9.06
C MET A 92 -2.95 -4.38 -8.23
N LYS A 93 -3.94 -5.07 -7.65
CA LYS A 93 -4.82 -4.52 -6.62
C LYS A 93 -4.52 -5.21 -5.30
N MET A 94 -4.67 -4.45 -4.22
CA MET A 94 -4.54 -4.95 -2.86
C MET A 94 -5.88 -4.81 -2.14
N PHE A 95 -6.20 -5.82 -1.32
CA PHE A 95 -7.30 -5.78 -0.38
C PHE A 95 -6.81 -6.30 0.96
N GLU A 96 -7.12 -5.58 2.03
CA GLU A 96 -6.79 -5.97 3.38
C GLU A 96 -8.02 -5.89 4.28
N LEU A 97 -8.27 -6.95 5.03
CA LEU A 97 -9.31 -6.97 6.06
C LEU A 97 -8.67 -6.56 7.40
N GLN A 98 -9.22 -5.52 8.03
CA GLN A 98 -8.79 -5.06 9.35
C GLN A 98 -9.75 -5.57 10.43
N PRO A 99 -9.49 -6.68 11.10
CA PRO A 99 -10.31 -7.13 12.22
C PRO A 99 -10.11 -6.25 13.45
N GLY A 100 -11.14 -6.12 14.27
CA GLY A 100 -11.09 -5.44 15.57
C GLY A 100 -11.94 -4.19 15.68
N LEU A 101 -12.10 -3.72 16.92
CA LEU A 101 -12.90 -2.55 17.26
C LEU A 101 -12.20 -1.27 16.86
N GLY A 102 -12.93 -0.30 16.34
CA GLY A 102 -12.45 1.04 16.08
C GLY A 102 -13.24 1.79 15.03
N PHE A 103 -12.93 3.09 14.95
CA PHE A 103 -13.39 3.98 13.89
C PHE A 103 -12.17 4.74 13.40
N GLY A 104 -11.99 4.81 12.10
CA GLY A 104 -10.89 5.55 11.52
C GLY A 104 -10.83 5.38 10.02
N TYR A 105 -10.12 6.29 9.40
CA TYR A 105 -9.75 6.23 8.00
C TYR A 105 -8.23 6.36 7.94
N THR A 106 -7.59 5.52 7.14
CA THR A 106 -6.13 5.51 6.99
C THR A 106 -5.76 5.56 5.52
N ASN A 107 -4.76 6.38 5.21
CA ASN A 107 -4.04 6.35 3.95
C ASN A 107 -2.61 5.97 4.24
N PHE A 108 -2.09 5.01 3.50
CA PHE A 108 -0.69 4.64 3.63
C PHE A 108 -0.15 4.15 2.29
N ARG A 109 1.14 4.32 2.12
CA ARG A 109 1.90 3.77 1.00
C ARG A 109 2.84 2.70 1.49
N MET A 110 2.98 1.65 0.71
CA MET A 110 3.90 0.55 1.02
C MET A 110 4.86 0.31 -0.14
N VAL A 111 6.13 0.09 0.23
CA VAL A 111 7.15 -0.37 -0.70
C VAL A 111 7.61 -1.74 -0.24
N PHE A 112 7.42 -2.75 -1.09
CA PHE A 112 7.94 -4.09 -0.92
C PHE A 112 9.22 -4.23 -1.71
N VAL A 113 10.24 -4.83 -1.15
CA VAL A 113 11.51 -5.13 -1.82
C VAL A 113 11.72 -6.62 -1.82
N PHE A 114 12.00 -7.19 -2.98
CA PHE A 114 12.14 -8.64 -3.19
C PHE A 114 13.60 -9.00 -3.42
N ASP A 115 14.17 -9.83 -2.55
CA ASP A 115 15.56 -10.23 -2.65
C ASP A 115 15.82 -11.11 -3.88
N THR A 116 14.84 -11.96 -4.25
CA THR A 116 14.95 -12.89 -5.36
C THR A 116 13.80 -12.79 -6.33
N ARG A 117 14.04 -13.19 -7.58
CA ARG A 117 13.00 -13.23 -8.61
C ARG A 117 11.91 -14.27 -8.30
N GLU A 118 12.28 -15.37 -7.64
CA GLU A 118 11.32 -16.39 -7.23
C GLU A 118 10.28 -15.80 -6.27
N VAL A 119 10.73 -15.16 -5.20
CA VAL A 119 9.88 -14.50 -4.23
C VAL A 119 9.00 -13.42 -4.87
N MET A 120 9.55 -12.61 -5.78
CA MET A 120 8.78 -11.62 -6.53
C MET A 120 7.70 -12.27 -7.41
N ASN A 121 8.02 -13.37 -8.10
CA ASN A 121 7.06 -14.07 -8.94
C ASN A 121 5.95 -14.74 -8.10
N ASP A 122 6.29 -15.31 -6.95
CA ASP A 122 5.31 -15.87 -6.03
C ASP A 122 4.35 -14.79 -5.54
N PHE A 123 4.87 -13.61 -5.21
CA PHE A 123 4.05 -12.46 -4.85
C PHE A 123 3.10 -12.04 -5.97
N ILE A 124 3.58 -11.99 -7.23
CA ILE A 124 2.76 -11.63 -8.39
C ILE A 124 1.66 -12.67 -8.66
N ASN A 125 1.96 -13.96 -8.53
CA ASN A 125 1.08 -15.05 -8.94
C ASN A 125 0.07 -15.46 -7.85
N SER A 126 0.50 -15.42 -6.58
CA SER A 126 -0.29 -15.89 -5.44
C SER A 126 -0.93 -14.74 -4.65
N GLY A 127 -0.51 -13.51 -4.92
CA GLY A 127 -0.82 -12.38 -4.07
C GLY A 127 -0.15 -12.51 -2.70
N TRP A 128 -0.41 -11.56 -1.84
CA TRP A 128 0.06 -11.60 -0.47
C TRP A 128 -1.11 -11.38 0.50
N GLU A 129 -1.35 -12.36 1.35
CA GLU A 129 -2.22 -12.20 2.51
C GLU A 129 -1.46 -11.49 3.65
N PHE A 130 -1.55 -10.19 3.68
CA PHE A 130 -0.86 -9.35 4.67
C PHE A 130 -1.40 -9.50 6.09
N GLY A 131 -2.65 -9.93 6.22
CA GLY A 131 -3.44 -9.76 7.43
C GLY A 131 -3.01 -10.54 8.67
N THR A 132 -2.41 -11.72 8.56
CA THR A 132 -2.20 -12.58 9.74
C THR A 132 -0.75 -12.76 10.14
N ARG A 133 0.19 -12.80 9.21
CA ARG A 133 1.62 -13.05 9.51
C ARG A 133 2.42 -11.76 9.67
N ALA A 134 2.17 -10.75 8.85
CA ALA A 134 2.88 -9.47 8.93
C ALA A 134 2.45 -8.65 10.16
N ALA A 135 1.18 -8.69 10.54
CA ALA A 135 0.70 -8.04 11.77
C ALA A 135 1.36 -8.64 13.03
N ALA A 136 1.68 -9.93 13.03
CA ALA A 136 2.42 -10.57 14.11
C ALA A 136 3.91 -10.12 14.13
N ALA A 137 4.54 -9.97 12.97
CA ALA A 137 5.91 -9.49 12.86
C ALA A 137 6.04 -7.99 13.17
N ALA A 138 5.09 -7.17 12.74
CA ALA A 138 5.04 -5.74 13.03
C ALA A 138 4.81 -5.46 14.53
N LYS A 139 3.94 -6.21 15.20
CA LYS A 139 3.70 -6.06 16.64
C LYS A 139 4.90 -6.38 17.52
N SER A 140 5.83 -7.20 17.06
CA SER A 140 7.03 -7.54 17.83
C SER A 140 8.12 -6.47 17.80
N LYS A 141 7.99 -5.42 16.97
CA LYS A 141 9.00 -4.36 16.78
C LYS A 141 8.52 -2.93 17.06
N THR A 142 7.24 -2.74 17.41
CA THR A 142 6.71 -1.42 17.75
C THR A 142 6.82 -1.10 19.24
N ASP A 143 8.02 -1.14 19.80
CA ASP A 143 8.34 -0.32 20.95
C ASP A 143 8.97 0.99 20.41
N GLY A 144 8.10 1.98 20.14
CA GLY A 144 8.46 3.40 20.19
C GLY A 144 9.26 4.00 19.02
N GLY A 145 9.13 3.53 17.79
CA GLY A 145 9.76 4.15 16.62
C GLY A 145 8.75 4.43 15.49
N SER A 146 8.88 5.60 14.86
CA SER A 146 8.12 5.94 13.64
C SER A 146 8.22 4.83 12.58
N ALA A 147 7.10 4.46 11.98
CA ALA A 147 6.92 3.32 11.08
C ALA A 147 7.63 3.43 9.70
N GLU A 148 8.76 4.12 9.65
CA GLU A 148 9.56 4.36 8.44
C GLU A 148 10.78 3.43 8.32
N ILE A 149 10.97 2.54 9.29
CA ILE A 149 12.06 1.56 9.26
C ILE A 149 11.57 0.32 8.52
N GLY A 150 12.25 -0.03 7.44
CA GLY A 150 11.97 -1.26 6.71
C GLY A 150 12.05 -2.48 7.63
N TYR A 151 11.07 -3.35 7.56
CA TYR A 151 11.04 -4.59 8.34
C TYR A 151 10.81 -5.79 7.42
N SER A 152 11.42 -6.91 7.79
CA SER A 152 11.21 -8.16 7.05
C SER A 152 9.87 -8.77 7.47
N VAL A 153 9.00 -9.02 6.51
CA VAL A 153 7.66 -9.59 6.72
C VAL A 153 7.60 -11.07 6.40
N ALA A 154 8.50 -11.53 5.53
CA ALA A 154 8.73 -12.93 5.20
C ALA A 154 10.17 -13.10 4.70
N PRO A 155 10.70 -14.34 4.62
CA PRO A 155 11.99 -14.58 3.99
C PRO A 155 12.05 -13.98 2.59
N GLY A 156 13.03 -13.10 2.36
CA GLY A 156 13.26 -12.44 1.08
C GLY A 156 12.32 -11.29 0.72
N ILE A 157 11.52 -10.79 1.69
CA ILE A 157 10.66 -9.63 1.49
C ILE A 157 10.86 -8.62 2.63
N HIS A 158 11.21 -7.40 2.25
CA HIS A 158 11.30 -6.25 3.14
C HIS A 158 10.19 -5.25 2.80
N VAL A 159 9.61 -4.61 3.80
CA VAL A 159 8.51 -3.66 3.62
C VAL A 159 8.81 -2.35 4.32
N PHE A 160 8.57 -1.27 3.62
CA PHE A 160 8.54 0.08 4.16
C PHE A 160 7.10 0.60 4.10
N GLN A 161 6.57 1.02 5.22
CA GLN A 161 5.25 1.63 5.29
C GLN A 161 5.39 3.11 5.59
N MET A 162 4.71 3.94 4.82
CA MET A 162 4.66 5.38 5.00
C MET A 162 3.21 5.80 5.18
N THR A 163 2.91 6.45 6.30
CA THR A 163 1.58 7.04 6.54
C THR A 163 1.58 8.45 5.95
N GLU A 164 0.55 8.80 5.21
CA GLU A 164 0.31 10.18 4.76
C GLU A 164 -0.42 10.92 5.88
N GLU A 165 0.18 12.03 6.35
CA GLU A 165 -0.43 12.94 7.32
C GLU A 165 -1.41 13.90 6.64
#